data_dd6eb7eb3a27f234a25a445ea6d451e4
#
_entry.id   dd6eb7eb3a27f234a25a445ea6d451e4
#
_cell.length_a   1.000
_cell.length_b   1.000
_cell.length_c   1.000
_cell.angle_alpha   90.00
_cell.angle_beta   90.00
_cell.angle_gamma   90.00
#
_symmetry.space_group_name_H-M   'P 1'
#
loop_
_entity.id
_entity.type
_entity.pdbx_description
1 polymer ?
#
loop_
_entity_poly.entity_id
_entity_poly.type
_entity_poly.pdbx_seq_one_letter_code
_entity_poly.pdbx_strand_id
1 'polypeptide(L)'
;MVSCKDCGGEVESAFRFCPWCGRAQRRKLTEFFFGHVGIEGDARRALRVSRYLGDEPEERHVRFSVWSESEVGKTRVEAAVSLDEDEAERVARFLAAEETPVL
;
A
#
# COMPACT_ATOMS: atom_id res chain seq x y z
N MET A 1 18.61 14.47 -8.42
CA MET A 1 18.28 13.60 -9.58
C MET A 1 18.66 12.17 -9.27
N VAL A 2 17.86 11.25 -9.76
CA VAL A 2 18.12 9.82 -9.60
C VAL A 2 18.24 9.17 -10.99
N SER A 3 18.91 8.03 -11.06
CA SER A 3 19.01 7.28 -12.30
C SER A 3 17.82 6.36 -12.44
N CYS A 4 17.23 6.33 -13.63
CA CYS A 4 16.21 5.34 -13.95
C CYS A 4 16.84 3.95 -13.99
N LYS A 5 16.25 2.99 -13.30
CA LYS A 5 16.80 1.64 -13.21
C LYS A 5 16.66 0.83 -14.47
N ASP A 6 15.71 1.18 -15.29
CA ASP A 6 15.45 0.43 -16.53
C ASP A 6 16.27 0.95 -17.70
N CYS A 7 16.46 2.27 -17.82
CA CYS A 7 17.21 2.84 -18.95
C CYS A 7 18.49 3.59 -18.56
N GLY A 8 18.71 3.83 -17.26
CA GLY A 8 19.90 4.54 -16.78
C GLY A 8 19.87 6.05 -16.98
N GLY A 9 18.82 6.61 -17.57
CA GLY A 9 18.69 8.05 -17.75
C GLY A 9 18.49 8.79 -16.45
N GLU A 10 18.97 10.03 -16.36
CA GLU A 10 18.76 10.86 -15.21
C GLU A 10 17.32 11.36 -15.15
N VAL A 11 16.70 11.20 -13.99
CA VAL A 11 15.29 11.57 -13.74
C VAL A 11 15.21 12.39 -12.45
N GLU A 12 14.41 13.44 -12.49
CA GLU A 12 14.11 14.18 -11.27
C GLU A 12 13.29 13.30 -10.31
N SER A 13 13.62 13.37 -9.02
CA SER A 13 12.95 12.54 -8.01
C SER A 13 11.44 12.79 -7.90
N ALA A 14 10.97 13.95 -8.36
CA ALA A 14 9.55 14.29 -8.38
C ALA A 14 8.77 13.63 -9.52
N PHE A 15 9.45 13.12 -10.53
CA PHE A 15 8.78 12.50 -11.67
C PHE A 15 8.21 11.14 -11.30
N ARG A 16 6.97 10.93 -11.67
CA ARG A 16 6.31 9.63 -11.49
C ARG A 16 6.73 8.60 -12.53
N PHE A 17 7.09 9.09 -13.71
CA PHE A 17 7.50 8.25 -14.83
C PHE A 17 8.80 8.79 -15.40
N CYS A 18 9.62 7.88 -15.91
CA CYS A 18 10.84 8.25 -16.58
C CYS A 18 10.51 8.91 -17.92
N PRO A 19 11.02 10.14 -18.18
CA PRO A 19 10.76 10.80 -19.46
C PRO A 19 11.46 10.11 -20.64
N TRP A 20 12.43 9.24 -20.36
CA TRP A 20 13.22 8.59 -21.41
C TRP A 20 12.65 7.24 -21.85
N CYS A 21 12.16 6.44 -20.92
CA CYS A 21 11.64 5.11 -21.23
C CYS A 21 10.17 4.87 -20.83
N GLY A 22 9.53 5.84 -20.14
CA GLY A 22 8.15 5.74 -19.74
C GLY A 22 7.88 4.90 -18.48
N ARG A 23 8.90 4.30 -17.90
CA ARG A 23 8.74 3.44 -16.71
C ARG A 23 8.38 4.24 -15.48
N ALA A 24 7.55 3.64 -14.64
CA ALA A 24 7.20 4.24 -13.36
C ALA A 24 8.43 4.33 -12.44
N GLN A 25 8.68 5.51 -11.89
CA GLN A 25 9.83 5.74 -11.01
C GLN A 25 9.55 5.33 -9.57
N ARG A 26 8.29 5.42 -9.16
CA ARG A 26 7.87 4.93 -7.85
C ARG A 26 7.12 3.63 -8.05
N ARG A 27 7.72 2.55 -7.64
CA ARG A 27 7.05 1.27 -7.64
C ARG A 27 6.13 1.22 -6.43
N LYS A 28 4.86 1.26 -6.71
CA LYS A 28 3.84 1.21 -5.69
C LYS A 28 2.70 0.33 -6.17
N LEU A 29 2.36 -0.64 -5.35
CA LEU A 29 1.19 -1.47 -5.56
C LEU A 29 0.13 -1.04 -4.56
N THR A 30 -1.07 -0.76 -5.03
CA THR A 30 -2.16 -0.33 -4.16
C THR A 30 -3.38 -1.19 -4.43
N GLU A 31 -4.03 -1.63 -3.35
CA GLU A 31 -5.26 -2.40 -3.44
C GLU A 31 -6.21 -1.99 -2.33
N PHE A 32 -7.50 -2.04 -2.62
CA PHE A 32 -8.55 -1.74 -1.66
C PHE A 32 -9.27 -3.02 -1.25
N PHE A 33 -9.53 -3.11 0.04
CA PHE A 33 -10.28 -4.22 0.63
C PHE A 33 -11.47 -3.63 1.34
N PHE A 34 -12.67 -4.08 0.97
CA PHE A 34 -13.89 -3.47 1.48
C PHE A 34 -14.29 -4.04 2.83
N GLY A 35 -14.88 -3.19 3.67
CA GLY A 35 -15.31 -3.55 4.99
C GLY A 35 -16.41 -4.61 4.98
N HIS A 36 -16.52 -5.34 6.07
CA HIS A 36 -17.50 -6.40 6.24
C HIS A 36 -18.91 -5.81 6.29
N VAL A 37 -19.77 -6.22 5.40
CA VAL A 37 -21.12 -5.66 5.28
C VAL A 37 -22.02 -6.01 6.47
N GLY A 38 -21.70 -7.07 7.19
CA GLY A 38 -22.45 -7.48 8.37
C GLY A 38 -22.01 -6.84 9.67
N ILE A 39 -20.93 -6.04 9.63
CA ILE A 39 -20.44 -5.34 10.81
C ILE A 39 -20.82 -3.88 10.68
N GLU A 40 -21.63 -3.40 11.64
CA GLU A 40 -22.09 -2.02 11.64
C GLU A 40 -20.91 -1.04 11.69
N GLY A 41 -20.97 -0.04 10.86
CA GLY A 41 -19.91 0.95 10.72
C GLY A 41 -18.83 0.58 9.73
N ASP A 42 -18.62 -0.69 9.43
CA ASP A 42 -17.56 -1.12 8.51
C ASP A 42 -18.01 -1.23 7.07
N ALA A 43 -19.31 -1.35 6.83
CA ALA A 43 -19.85 -1.45 5.48
C ALA A 43 -19.51 -0.24 4.59
N ARG A 44 -19.23 0.92 5.20
CA ARG A 44 -18.85 2.16 4.50
C ARG A 44 -17.37 2.47 4.60
N ARG A 45 -16.58 1.53 5.08
CA ARG A 45 -15.14 1.68 5.22
C ARG A 45 -14.42 0.74 4.26
N ALA A 46 -13.23 1.15 3.90
CA ALA A 46 -12.33 0.33 3.10
C ALA A 46 -10.93 0.43 3.66
N LEU A 47 -10.19 -0.65 3.56
CA LEU A 47 -8.78 -0.68 3.87
C LEU A 47 -8.01 -0.50 2.57
N ARG A 48 -7.19 0.54 2.51
CA ARG A 48 -6.26 0.74 1.40
C ARG A 48 -4.90 0.25 1.84
N VAL A 49 -4.35 -0.67 1.09
CA VAL A 49 -3.00 -1.19 1.34
C VAL A 49 -2.10 -0.77 0.19
N SER A 50 -1.03 -0.07 0.51
CA SER A 50 -0.06 0.38 -0.48
C SER A 50 1.31 -0.21 -0.14
N ARG A 51 1.88 -0.96 -1.09
CA ARG A 51 3.23 -1.49 -0.96
C ARG A 51 4.18 -0.60 -1.73
N TYR A 52 5.16 -0.05 -1.03
CA TYR A 52 6.20 0.77 -1.63
C TYR A 52 7.42 -0.11 -1.88
N LEU A 53 7.80 -0.24 -3.14
CA LEU A 53 8.84 -1.15 -3.59
C LEU A 53 10.09 -0.34 -4.00
N GLY A 54 10.72 0.27 -3.02
CA GLY A 54 11.99 0.96 -3.24
C GLY A 54 13.15 -0.05 -3.30
N ASP A 55 14.33 0.42 -3.72
CA ASP A 55 15.50 -0.44 -3.76
C ASP A 55 16.24 -0.45 -2.43
N GLU A 56 16.19 0.66 -1.71
CA GLU A 56 16.79 0.73 -0.40
C GLU A 56 15.81 0.15 0.62
N PRO A 57 16.30 -0.62 1.63
CA PRO A 57 15.43 -1.23 2.62
C PRO A 57 14.50 -0.26 3.32
N GLU A 58 14.95 0.96 3.61
CA GLU A 58 14.15 1.98 4.29
C GLU A 58 13.05 2.57 3.42
N GLU A 59 13.13 2.40 2.10
CA GLU A 59 12.10 2.84 1.19
C GLU A 59 10.97 1.82 1.07
N ARG A 60 11.27 0.57 1.40
CA ARG A 60 10.31 -0.53 1.30
C ARG A 60 9.47 -0.60 2.56
N HIS A 61 8.20 -0.37 2.41
CA HIS A 61 7.25 -0.46 3.52
C HIS A 61 5.85 -0.71 2.98
N VAL A 62 4.95 -1.03 3.87
CA VAL A 62 3.54 -1.22 3.53
C VAL A 62 2.72 -0.26 4.36
N ARG A 63 1.92 0.57 3.70
CA ARG A 63 1.04 1.50 4.37
C ARG A 63 -0.38 0.97 4.37
N PHE A 64 -0.96 0.93 5.54
CA PHE A 64 -2.37 0.58 5.75
C PHE A 64 -3.12 1.86 6.09
N SER A 65 -4.22 2.11 5.41
CA SER A 65 -5.06 3.26 5.72
C SER A 65 -6.53 2.89 5.67
N VAL A 66 -7.28 3.42 6.60
CA VAL A 66 -8.72 3.22 6.67
C VAL A 66 -9.42 4.42 6.06
N TRP A 67 -10.24 4.17 5.07
CA TRP A 67 -10.99 5.18 4.36
C TRP A 67 -12.47 5.00 4.63
N SER A 68 -13.17 6.09 4.82
CA SER A 68 -14.63 6.08 5.00
C SER A 68 -15.29 7.04 4.03
N GLU A 69 -16.53 6.72 3.68
CA GLU A 69 -17.39 7.59 2.90
C GLU A 69 -18.36 8.29 3.87
N SER A 70 -18.21 9.59 4.03
CA SER A 70 -19.04 10.39 4.94
C SER A 70 -20.30 10.94 4.25
N GLU A 71 -20.18 11.23 2.95
CA GLU A 71 -21.27 11.69 2.11
C GLU A 71 -21.09 11.06 0.74
N VAL A 72 -22.15 11.01 -0.06
CA VAL A 72 -22.07 10.46 -1.41
C VAL A 72 -20.98 11.20 -2.21
N GLY A 73 -19.99 10.44 -2.66
CA GLY A 73 -18.88 10.96 -3.43
C GLY A 73 -17.74 11.58 -2.63
N LYS A 74 -17.84 11.60 -1.30
CA LYS A 74 -16.77 12.12 -0.45
C LYS A 74 -16.15 11.03 0.42
N THR A 75 -14.88 10.77 0.19
CA THR A 75 -14.10 9.82 0.98
C THR A 75 -13.01 10.55 1.74
N ARG A 76 -12.68 10.05 2.91
CA ARG A 76 -11.57 10.59 3.70
C ARG A 76 -10.83 9.46 4.41
N VAL A 77 -9.54 9.68 4.64
CA VAL A 77 -8.74 8.78 5.45
C VAL A 77 -9.01 9.04 6.93
N GLU A 78 -9.32 7.99 7.67
CA GLU A 78 -9.57 8.10 9.11
C GLU A 78 -8.30 7.82 9.93
N ALA A 79 -7.50 6.87 9.49
CA ALA A 79 -6.29 6.47 10.18
C ALA A 79 -5.34 5.80 9.19
N ALA A 80 -4.06 5.82 9.51
CA ALA A 80 -3.06 5.15 8.71
C ALA A 80 -1.88 4.73 9.59
N VAL A 81 -1.23 3.65 9.18
CA VAL A 81 -0.01 3.17 9.80
C VAL A 81 0.85 2.54 8.72
N SER A 82 2.15 2.77 8.79
CA SER A 82 3.11 2.12 7.91
C SER A 82 3.86 1.06 8.70
N LEU A 83 3.99 -0.11 8.11
CA LEU A 83 4.76 -1.21 8.67
C LEU A 83 5.97 -1.44 7.79
N ASP A 84 7.09 -1.81 8.40
CA ASP A 84 8.24 -2.25 7.62
C ASP A 84 7.94 -3.61 6.97
N GLU A 85 8.83 -4.08 6.09
CA GLU A 85 8.60 -5.32 5.37
C GLU A 85 8.48 -6.54 6.30
N ASP A 86 9.26 -6.57 7.37
CA ASP A 86 9.24 -7.71 8.30
C ASP A 86 7.90 -7.79 9.03
N GLU A 87 7.38 -6.66 9.49
CA GLU A 87 6.08 -6.61 10.15
C GLU A 87 4.95 -6.89 9.18
N ALA A 88 5.03 -6.37 7.96
CA ALA A 88 4.04 -6.65 6.92
C ALA A 88 4.02 -8.14 6.57
N GLU A 89 5.18 -8.78 6.49
CA GLU A 89 5.28 -10.22 6.27
C GLU A 89 4.64 -11.01 7.40
N ARG A 90 4.83 -10.56 8.64
CA ARG A 90 4.16 -11.19 9.79
C ARG A 90 2.65 -11.14 9.68
N VAL A 91 2.10 -10.00 9.26
CA VAL A 91 0.65 -9.87 9.01
C VAL A 91 0.21 -10.85 7.93
N ALA A 92 0.94 -10.92 6.83
CA ALA A 92 0.61 -11.81 5.72
C ALA A 92 0.60 -13.27 6.15
N ARG A 93 1.61 -13.69 6.92
CA ARG A 93 1.70 -15.06 7.43
C ARG A 93 0.58 -15.37 8.41
N PHE A 94 0.25 -14.43 9.27
CA PHE A 94 -0.84 -14.59 10.22
C PHE A 94 -2.17 -14.81 9.50
N LEU A 95 -2.46 -13.99 8.49
CA LEU A 95 -3.70 -14.08 7.72
C LEU A 95 -3.79 -15.33 6.87
N ALA A 96 -2.66 -15.80 6.36
CA ALA A 96 -2.60 -16.99 5.52
C ALA A 96 -2.48 -18.29 6.32
N ALA A 97 -2.21 -18.23 7.62
CA ALA A 97 -2.04 -19.42 8.45
C ALA A 97 -3.35 -20.21 8.53
N GLU A 98 -3.21 -21.51 8.36
CA GLU A 98 -4.35 -22.40 8.58
C GLU A 98 -4.66 -22.44 10.07
N GLU A 99 -5.97 -22.38 10.37
CA GLU A 99 -6.41 -22.50 11.74
C GLU A 99 -6.13 -23.92 12.25
N THR A 100 -5.17 -24.02 13.17
CA THR A 100 -4.96 -25.26 13.89
C THR A 100 -5.83 -25.23 15.14
N PRO A 101 -6.62 -26.30 15.40
CA PRO A 101 -7.40 -26.35 16.61
C PRO A 101 -6.49 -26.20 17.83
N VAL A 102 -6.78 -25.21 18.66
CA VAL A 102 -6.08 -25.05 19.92
C VAL A 102 -6.75 -25.98 20.94
N LEU A 103 -5.97 -26.87 21.44
CA LEU A 103 -6.43 -27.79 22.46
C LEU A 103 -6.33 -27.15 23.84
#